data_cdad91f394c2730e0433c2c217ce4e34
#
_entry.id   cdad91f394c2730e0433c2c217ce4e34
#
_cell.length_a   1.000
_cell.length_b   1.000
_cell.length_c   1.000
_cell.angle_alpha   90.00
_cell.angle_beta   90.00
_cell.angle_gamma   90.00
#
_symmetry.space_group_name_H-M   'P 1'
#
loop_
_entity.id
_entity.type
_entity.pdbx_description
1 polymer ?
#
loop_
_entity_poly.entity_id
_entity_poly.type
_entity_poly.pdbx_seq_one_letter_code
_entity_poly.pdbx_strand_id
1 'polypeptide(L)'
;TQGVSSAASDVYKRQEWDREIDAKGNLVMPGFKNAHTHSGMTFLRSYADDLPLNEWLNEQVFPMEAKLTEEDIYHLSKLAIMEYLTSGITANFDMYLTPDAIAEASKDCGFRTVIAGALNDFTQSPKQLSDWYEKYNHDHELISFHLGFHAEYTTSGKLLKEVASLAQNYHAPVYTHNSETIREV
;
A
#
# COMPACT_ATOMS: atom_id res chain seq x y z
N THR A 1 13.43 -28.08 -23.09
CA THR A 1 14.39 -28.60 -22.09
C THR A 1 15.73 -27.93 -22.31
N GLN A 2 15.97 -26.81 -21.65
CA GLN A 2 17.30 -26.23 -21.60
C GLN A 2 18.11 -27.04 -20.60
N GLY A 3 19.20 -27.64 -21.08
CA GLY A 3 20.16 -28.34 -20.25
C GLY A 3 20.80 -27.33 -19.30
N VAL A 4 20.49 -27.44 -18.02
CA VAL A 4 21.26 -26.80 -16.97
C VAL A 4 22.66 -27.36 -17.03
N SER A 5 23.70 -26.52 -17.07
CA SER A 5 25.08 -26.97 -17.13
C SER A 5 25.36 -27.95 -15.95
N SER A 6 26.02 -29.06 -16.21
CA SER A 6 26.33 -30.08 -15.19
C SER A 6 27.08 -29.47 -13.99
N ALA A 7 27.91 -28.47 -14.20
CA ALA A 7 28.63 -27.75 -13.15
C ALA A 7 27.70 -27.00 -12.19
N ALA A 8 26.66 -26.32 -12.69
CA ALA A 8 25.68 -25.67 -11.83
C ALA A 8 24.86 -26.67 -11.01
N SER A 9 24.47 -27.80 -11.63
CA SER A 9 23.78 -28.90 -10.96
C SER A 9 24.61 -29.51 -9.82
N ASP A 10 25.93 -29.66 -9.99
CA ASP A 10 26.80 -30.21 -8.96
C ASP A 10 27.06 -29.27 -7.79
N VAL A 11 27.04 -27.94 -8.01
CA VAL A 11 27.13 -26.95 -6.93
C VAL A 11 25.89 -27.01 -6.05
N TYR A 12 24.71 -27.05 -6.65
CA TYR A 12 23.45 -27.12 -5.89
C TYR A 12 23.30 -28.44 -5.11
N LYS A 13 23.81 -29.54 -5.58
CA LYS A 13 23.76 -30.84 -4.90
C LYS A 13 24.66 -30.95 -3.64
N ARG A 14 25.58 -29.99 -3.46
CA ARG A 14 26.53 -29.97 -2.32
C ARG A 14 26.13 -28.98 -1.22
N GLN A 15 25.01 -28.26 -1.40
CA GLN A 15 24.53 -27.33 -0.42
C GLN A 15 23.57 -28.01 0.56
N GLU A 16 23.75 -27.75 1.84
CA GLU A 16 22.75 -28.04 2.87
C GLU A 16 21.74 -26.89 2.91
N TRP A 17 20.46 -27.22 2.92
CA TRP A 17 19.37 -26.26 2.95
C TRP A 17 18.67 -26.35 4.28
N ASP A 18 18.34 -25.20 4.88
CA ASP A 18 17.54 -25.16 6.11
C ASP A 18 16.15 -25.76 5.90
N ARG A 19 15.65 -25.70 4.67
CA ARG A 19 14.33 -26.23 4.30
C ARG A 19 14.26 -26.56 2.83
N GLU A 20 13.64 -27.70 2.53
CA GLU A 20 13.29 -28.12 1.17
C GLU A 20 11.77 -28.23 1.04
N ILE A 21 11.20 -27.72 -0.05
CA ILE A 21 9.78 -27.78 -0.36
C ILE A 21 9.60 -28.45 -1.73
N ASP A 22 8.92 -29.60 -1.73
CA ASP A 22 8.53 -30.27 -2.97
C ASP A 22 7.34 -29.51 -3.60
N ALA A 23 7.59 -28.86 -4.73
CA ALA A 23 6.55 -28.16 -5.49
C ALA A 23 5.61 -29.11 -6.26
N LYS A 24 5.82 -30.43 -6.24
CA LYS A 24 4.97 -31.46 -6.89
C LYS A 24 4.65 -31.14 -8.35
N GLY A 25 5.60 -30.59 -9.08
CA GLY A 25 5.44 -30.18 -10.47
C GLY A 25 4.71 -28.84 -10.68
N ASN A 26 4.38 -28.11 -9.63
CA ASN A 26 3.82 -26.77 -9.75
C ASN A 26 4.87 -25.75 -10.17
N LEU A 27 4.41 -24.66 -10.79
CA LEU A 27 5.25 -23.54 -11.16
C LEU A 27 5.50 -22.63 -9.95
N VAL A 28 6.77 -22.31 -9.70
CA VAL A 28 7.17 -21.30 -8.72
C VAL A 28 7.42 -19.99 -9.46
N MET A 29 6.77 -18.92 -9.03
CA MET A 29 6.88 -17.59 -9.62
C MET A 29 6.88 -16.50 -8.53
N PRO A 30 7.38 -15.29 -8.81
CA PRO A 30 7.22 -14.16 -7.90
C PRO A 30 5.74 -13.90 -7.60
N GLY A 31 5.43 -13.53 -6.35
CA GLY A 31 4.06 -13.13 -5.98
C GLY A 31 3.60 -11.86 -6.68
N PHE A 32 2.29 -11.72 -6.82
CA PHE A 32 1.67 -10.53 -7.39
C PHE A 32 1.89 -9.31 -6.50
N LYS A 33 1.82 -8.14 -7.10
CA LYS A 33 1.87 -6.84 -6.42
C LYS A 33 0.59 -6.07 -6.72
N ASN A 34 -0.07 -5.59 -5.68
CA ASN A 34 -1.25 -4.76 -5.83
C ASN A 34 -0.86 -3.29 -5.70
N ALA A 35 -0.99 -2.53 -6.79
CA ALA A 35 -0.56 -1.14 -6.86
C ALA A 35 -1.63 -0.13 -6.42
N HIS A 36 -2.83 -0.55 -6.02
CA HIS A 36 -3.90 0.32 -5.59
C HIS A 36 -4.74 -0.35 -4.50
N THR A 37 -4.54 0.04 -3.25
CA THR A 37 -5.27 -0.50 -2.11
C THR A 37 -5.59 0.57 -1.06
N HIS A 38 -6.66 0.31 -0.31
CA HIS A 38 -7.10 1.03 0.88
C HIS A 38 -7.42 -0.02 1.94
N SER A 39 -6.40 -0.65 2.53
CA SER A 39 -6.56 -1.86 3.35
C SER A 39 -7.50 -1.67 4.54
N GLY A 40 -7.51 -0.48 5.15
CA GLY A 40 -8.44 -0.16 6.23
C GLY A 40 -9.92 -0.13 5.82
N MET A 41 -10.24 -0.14 4.52
CA MET A 41 -11.63 -0.10 4.03
C MET A 41 -12.31 -1.47 3.94
N THR A 42 -11.70 -2.55 4.37
CA THR A 42 -12.28 -3.90 4.27
C THR A 42 -13.66 -4.02 4.92
N PHE A 43 -13.97 -3.22 5.93
CA PHE A 43 -15.29 -3.18 6.59
C PHE A 43 -16.40 -2.59 5.71
N LEU A 44 -16.06 -1.86 4.66
CA LEU A 44 -17.01 -1.25 3.71
C LEU A 44 -17.31 -2.15 2.50
N ARG A 45 -16.83 -3.38 2.50
CA ARG A 45 -17.07 -4.30 1.37
C ARG A 45 -18.58 -4.51 1.16
N SER A 46 -19.02 -4.32 -0.09
CA SER A 46 -20.44 -4.38 -0.49
C SER A 46 -21.35 -3.38 0.24
N TYR A 47 -20.77 -2.31 0.78
CA TYR A 47 -21.52 -1.23 1.40
C TYR A 47 -21.78 -0.10 0.39
N ALA A 48 -23.05 0.13 0.07
CA ALA A 48 -23.50 1.18 -0.84
C ALA A 48 -22.88 1.13 -2.26
N ASP A 49 -22.84 -0.05 -2.86
CA ASP A 49 -22.12 -0.33 -4.11
C ASP A 49 -22.62 0.45 -5.35
N ASP A 50 -23.91 0.85 -5.40
CA ASP A 50 -24.55 1.42 -6.60
C ASP A 50 -24.62 2.96 -6.61
N LEU A 51 -23.80 3.63 -5.82
CA LEU A 51 -23.75 5.09 -5.76
C LEU A 51 -22.65 5.69 -6.67
N PRO A 52 -22.89 6.86 -7.27
CA PRO A 52 -21.82 7.65 -7.89
C PRO A 52 -20.72 7.97 -6.87
N LEU A 53 -19.46 8.06 -7.31
CA LEU A 53 -18.29 8.20 -6.44
C LEU A 53 -18.42 9.33 -5.41
N ASN A 54 -18.87 10.51 -5.84
CA ASN A 54 -18.97 11.67 -4.94
C ASN A 54 -19.99 11.46 -3.81
N GLU A 55 -21.15 10.89 -4.12
CA GLU A 55 -22.20 10.55 -3.14
C GLU A 55 -21.73 9.41 -2.26
N TRP A 56 -21.12 8.39 -2.86
CA TRP A 56 -20.54 7.27 -2.13
C TRP A 56 -19.50 7.73 -1.09
N LEU A 57 -18.54 8.57 -1.49
CA LEU A 57 -17.51 9.08 -0.58
C LEU A 57 -18.11 9.96 0.53
N ASN A 58 -18.88 11.00 0.16
CA ASN A 58 -19.30 12.02 1.12
C ASN A 58 -20.47 11.59 2.03
N GLU A 59 -21.39 10.76 1.52
CA GLU A 59 -22.59 10.38 2.26
C GLU A 59 -22.44 9.05 2.98
N GLN A 60 -21.53 8.17 2.52
CA GLN A 60 -21.40 6.82 3.05
C GLN A 60 -20.00 6.58 3.66
N VAL A 61 -18.92 6.75 2.90
CA VAL A 61 -17.58 6.34 3.30
C VAL A 61 -17.03 7.24 4.40
N PHE A 62 -16.87 8.54 4.14
CA PHE A 62 -16.24 9.46 5.09
C PHE A 62 -16.94 9.52 6.45
N PRO A 63 -18.30 9.50 6.56
CA PRO A 63 -18.97 9.41 7.86
C PRO A 63 -18.70 8.13 8.63
N MET A 64 -18.39 7.02 7.94
CA MET A 64 -18.02 5.76 8.58
C MET A 64 -16.55 5.75 8.97
N GLU A 65 -15.65 6.21 8.09
CA GLU A 65 -14.22 6.31 8.37
C GLU A 65 -13.90 7.23 9.54
N ALA A 66 -14.65 8.32 9.69
CA ALA A 66 -14.52 9.25 10.82
C ALA A 66 -14.76 8.60 12.20
N LYS A 67 -15.29 7.38 12.25
CA LYS A 67 -15.53 6.63 13.49
C LYS A 67 -14.42 5.63 13.79
N LEU A 68 -13.53 5.36 12.83
CA LEU A 68 -12.46 4.39 13.00
C LEU A 68 -11.38 4.90 13.95
N THR A 69 -10.93 4.01 14.80
CA THR A 69 -9.72 4.19 15.62
C THR A 69 -8.50 3.61 14.91
N GLU A 70 -7.31 3.92 15.40
CA GLU A 70 -6.08 3.28 14.93
C GLU A 70 -6.10 1.75 15.10
N GLU A 71 -6.68 1.27 16.21
CA GLU A 71 -6.85 -0.16 16.49
C GLU A 71 -7.77 -0.83 15.45
N ASP A 72 -8.87 -0.17 15.06
CA ASP A 72 -9.74 -0.66 14.00
C ASP A 72 -8.98 -0.79 12.67
N ILE A 73 -8.24 0.26 12.28
CA ILE A 73 -7.46 0.27 11.04
C ILE A 73 -6.38 -0.81 11.06
N TYR A 74 -5.72 -1.03 12.20
CA TYR A 74 -4.76 -2.12 12.36
C TYR A 74 -5.40 -3.49 12.09
N HIS A 75 -6.54 -3.79 12.72
CA HIS A 75 -7.21 -5.08 12.53
C HIS A 75 -7.80 -5.26 11.13
N LEU A 76 -8.37 -4.20 10.55
CA LEU A 76 -8.89 -4.21 9.18
C LEU A 76 -7.77 -4.40 8.15
N SER A 77 -6.62 -3.78 8.37
CA SER A 77 -5.43 -3.98 7.52
C SER A 77 -4.90 -5.41 7.61
N LYS A 78 -4.92 -6.03 8.79
CA LYS A 78 -4.57 -7.47 8.92
C LYS A 78 -5.52 -8.37 8.16
N LEU A 79 -6.82 -8.06 8.17
CA LEU A 79 -7.82 -8.79 7.37
C LEU A 79 -7.51 -8.66 5.86
N ALA A 80 -7.22 -7.44 5.39
CA ALA A 80 -6.82 -7.22 4.00
C ALA A 80 -5.55 -8.01 3.64
N ILE A 81 -4.54 -8.00 4.49
CA ILE A 81 -3.28 -8.73 4.27
C ILE A 81 -3.52 -10.25 4.17
N MET A 82 -4.40 -10.81 4.99
CA MET A 82 -4.78 -12.23 4.87
C MET A 82 -5.39 -12.54 3.50
N GLU A 83 -6.23 -11.65 2.99
CA GLU A 83 -6.81 -11.80 1.65
C GLU A 83 -5.76 -11.65 0.54
N TYR A 84 -4.83 -10.70 0.68
CA TYR A 84 -3.73 -10.56 -0.27
C TYR A 84 -2.90 -11.83 -0.34
N LEU A 85 -2.45 -12.34 0.79
CA LEU A 85 -1.61 -13.54 0.86
C LEU A 85 -2.32 -14.78 0.29
N THR A 86 -3.61 -14.97 0.61
CA THR A 86 -4.39 -16.10 0.07
C THR A 86 -4.67 -15.97 -1.42
N SER A 87 -4.59 -14.76 -1.97
CA SER A 87 -4.71 -14.48 -3.41
C SER A 87 -3.36 -14.47 -4.15
N GLY A 88 -2.26 -14.79 -3.46
CA GLY A 88 -0.90 -14.79 -4.05
C GLY A 88 -0.28 -13.40 -4.20
N ILE A 89 -0.85 -12.37 -3.56
CA ILE A 89 -0.30 -11.01 -3.52
C ILE A 89 0.69 -10.92 -2.36
N THR A 90 1.91 -10.49 -2.63
CA THR A 90 3.01 -10.44 -1.64
C THR A 90 3.51 -9.03 -1.34
N ALA A 91 2.96 -8.04 -2.02
CA ALA A 91 3.22 -6.62 -1.76
C ALA A 91 2.06 -5.76 -2.24
N ASN A 92 1.83 -4.63 -1.57
CA ASN A 92 0.85 -3.63 -2.00
C ASN A 92 1.37 -2.21 -1.91
N PHE A 93 0.69 -1.30 -2.64
CA PHE A 93 0.66 0.13 -2.37
C PHE A 93 -0.61 0.45 -1.60
N ASP A 94 -0.49 1.07 -0.44
CA ASP A 94 -1.62 1.35 0.45
C ASP A 94 -1.71 2.85 0.76
N MET A 95 -2.79 3.47 0.34
CA MET A 95 -3.10 4.86 0.65
C MET A 95 -4.28 4.89 1.61
N TYR A 96 -4.05 5.26 2.87
CA TYR A 96 -5.13 5.36 3.85
C TYR A 96 -4.82 6.38 4.96
N LEU A 97 -5.74 6.46 5.94
CA LEU A 97 -5.76 7.55 6.92
C LEU A 97 -4.59 7.53 7.90
N THR A 98 -4.22 6.36 8.41
CA THR A 98 -3.30 6.19 9.54
C THR A 98 -2.12 5.28 9.14
N PRO A 99 -1.04 5.86 8.59
CA PRO A 99 0.16 5.10 8.20
C PRO A 99 0.73 4.22 9.31
N ASP A 100 0.69 4.67 10.56
CA ASP A 100 1.24 3.94 11.70
C ASP A 100 0.54 2.59 11.92
N ALA A 101 -0.78 2.55 11.89
CA ALA A 101 -1.57 1.33 12.06
C ALA A 101 -1.34 0.33 10.92
N ILE A 102 -1.21 0.83 9.69
CA ILE A 102 -0.93 0.00 8.50
C ILE A 102 0.48 -0.59 8.58
N ALA A 103 1.47 0.22 8.96
CA ALA A 103 2.85 -0.23 9.11
C ALA A 103 2.96 -1.35 10.14
N GLU A 104 2.31 -1.19 11.30
CA GLU A 104 2.32 -2.18 12.38
C GLU A 104 1.65 -3.49 11.95
N ALA A 105 0.47 -3.40 11.33
CA ALA A 105 -0.24 -4.57 10.79
C ALA A 105 0.62 -5.33 9.77
N SER A 106 1.32 -4.60 8.91
CA SER A 106 2.18 -5.18 7.88
C SER A 106 3.41 -5.86 8.47
N LYS A 107 4.07 -5.24 9.46
CA LYS A 107 5.20 -5.83 10.19
C LYS A 107 4.80 -7.13 10.88
N ASP A 108 3.70 -7.11 11.63
CA ASP A 108 3.18 -8.26 12.35
C ASP A 108 2.82 -9.44 11.44
N CYS A 109 2.32 -9.14 10.24
CA CYS A 109 1.97 -10.15 9.24
C CYS A 109 3.17 -10.60 8.37
N GLY A 110 4.33 -9.98 8.49
CA GLY A 110 5.46 -10.22 7.60
C GLY A 110 5.16 -9.84 6.14
N PHE A 111 4.31 -8.84 5.92
CA PHE A 111 3.83 -8.42 4.60
C PHE A 111 4.51 -7.15 4.14
N ARG A 112 4.83 -7.07 2.85
CA ARG A 112 5.49 -5.90 2.26
C ARG A 112 4.48 -4.85 1.84
N THR A 113 4.58 -3.65 2.44
CA THR A 113 3.69 -2.52 2.13
C THR A 113 4.48 -1.26 1.78
N VAL A 114 4.12 -0.66 0.66
CA VAL A 114 4.48 0.71 0.31
C VAL A 114 3.32 1.60 0.74
N ILE A 115 3.50 2.38 1.79
CA ILE A 115 2.49 3.33 2.26
C ILE A 115 2.58 4.59 1.41
N ALA A 116 1.46 5.08 0.93
CA ALA A 116 1.38 6.35 0.20
C ALA A 116 0.70 7.43 1.04
N GLY A 117 1.23 8.63 1.01
CA GLY A 117 0.56 9.78 1.62
C GLY A 117 -0.77 10.08 0.94
N ALA A 118 -1.78 10.44 1.72
CA ALA A 118 -3.12 10.79 1.26
C ALA A 118 -3.46 12.27 1.58
N LEU A 119 -2.47 13.14 1.48
CA LEU A 119 -2.63 14.56 1.77
C LEU A 119 -3.79 15.17 0.97
N ASN A 120 -4.60 15.93 1.65
CA ASN A 120 -5.70 16.72 1.06
C ASN A 120 -5.96 17.95 1.93
N ASP A 121 -6.91 18.81 1.55
CA ASP A 121 -7.20 20.05 2.27
C ASP A 121 -7.84 19.84 3.65
N PHE A 122 -8.21 18.61 4.00
CA PHE A 122 -8.96 18.28 5.23
C PHE A 122 -8.13 17.45 6.22
N THR A 123 -7.25 16.62 5.70
CA THR A 123 -6.44 15.67 6.50
C THR A 123 -4.99 15.68 6.06
N GLN A 124 -4.11 15.33 6.97
CA GLN A 124 -2.67 15.30 6.80
C GLN A 124 -2.06 16.69 6.48
N SER A 125 -0.79 16.80 6.55
CA SER A 125 -0.04 18.03 6.27
C SER A 125 1.29 17.70 5.59
N PRO A 126 1.88 18.64 4.85
CA PRO A 126 3.21 18.45 4.26
C PRO A 126 4.29 18.06 5.28
N LYS A 127 4.18 18.59 6.52
CA LYS A 127 5.07 18.19 7.60
C LYS A 127 4.92 16.73 7.98
N GLN A 128 3.69 16.24 8.12
CA GLN A 128 3.45 14.83 8.41
C GLN A 128 3.96 13.92 7.29
N LEU A 129 3.78 14.30 6.01
CA LEU A 129 4.36 13.56 4.90
C LEU A 129 5.87 13.45 5.01
N SER A 130 6.54 14.56 5.34
CA SER A 130 7.99 14.59 5.54
C SER A 130 8.42 13.71 6.71
N ASP A 131 7.73 13.81 7.86
CA ASP A 131 8.03 13.03 9.06
C ASP A 131 7.85 11.51 8.79
N TRP A 132 6.77 11.11 8.08
CA TRP A 132 6.55 9.72 7.69
C TRP A 132 7.52 9.22 6.65
N TYR A 133 7.92 10.06 5.68
CA TYR A 133 8.93 9.70 4.69
C TYR A 133 10.26 9.35 5.35
N GLU A 134 10.73 10.19 6.28
CA GLU A 134 11.95 9.94 7.05
C GLU A 134 11.81 8.69 7.94
N LYS A 135 10.67 8.54 8.62
CA LYS A 135 10.43 7.43 9.52
C LYS A 135 10.43 6.10 8.79
N TYR A 136 9.53 5.92 7.83
CA TYR A 136 9.25 4.59 7.27
C TYR A 136 10.24 4.11 6.22
N ASN A 137 10.99 5.00 5.59
CA ASN A 137 12.04 4.58 4.66
C ASN A 137 13.33 4.11 5.36
N HIS A 138 13.38 4.20 6.69
CA HIS A 138 14.54 3.80 7.51
C HIS A 138 14.17 2.85 8.66
N ASP A 139 12.89 2.55 8.88
CA ASP A 139 12.40 1.82 10.04
C ASP A 139 12.46 0.29 9.86
N HIS A 140 11.97 -0.24 8.75
CA HIS A 140 11.80 -1.69 8.57
C HIS A 140 11.86 -2.11 7.11
N GLU A 141 12.53 -3.24 6.81
CA GLU A 141 12.75 -3.74 5.43
C GLU A 141 11.47 -4.05 4.63
N LEU A 142 10.36 -4.30 5.30
CA LEU A 142 9.07 -4.58 4.67
C LEU A 142 8.24 -3.31 4.41
N ILE A 143 8.62 -2.18 5.01
CA ILE A 143 7.84 -0.95 4.94
C ILE A 143 8.64 0.11 4.18
N SER A 144 7.96 0.81 3.29
CA SER A 144 8.44 2.04 2.69
C SER A 144 7.30 3.05 2.57
N PHE A 145 7.67 4.31 2.40
CA PHE A 145 6.70 5.39 2.27
C PHE A 145 6.97 6.21 1.01
N HIS A 146 5.91 6.50 0.27
CA HIS A 146 5.93 7.42 -0.85
C HIS A 146 5.17 8.70 -0.51
N LEU A 147 5.71 9.84 -0.94
CA LEU A 147 4.97 11.09 -0.91
C LEU A 147 3.71 10.93 -1.75
N GLY A 148 2.62 11.56 -1.32
CA GLY A 148 1.38 11.46 -2.05
C GLY A 148 0.37 12.52 -1.61
N PHE A 149 -0.61 12.73 -2.47
CA PHE A 149 -1.83 13.44 -2.18
C PHE A 149 -3.01 12.62 -2.68
N HIS A 150 -4.17 12.81 -2.07
CA HIS A 150 -5.33 11.97 -2.36
C HIS A 150 -5.75 12.06 -3.83
N ALA A 151 -6.18 13.22 -4.28
CA ALA A 151 -6.61 13.50 -5.65
C ALA A 151 -6.60 15.00 -5.95
N GLU A 152 -6.66 15.38 -7.22
CA GLU A 152 -6.70 16.79 -7.62
C GLU A 152 -7.93 17.53 -7.09
N TYR A 153 -9.09 16.86 -7.03
CA TYR A 153 -10.33 17.47 -6.56
C TYR A 153 -10.43 17.63 -5.03
N THR A 154 -9.51 17.05 -4.27
CA THR A 154 -9.45 17.15 -2.81
C THR A 154 -8.27 17.98 -2.31
N THR A 155 -7.38 18.43 -3.20
CA THR A 155 -6.10 19.05 -2.82
C THR A 155 -5.91 20.39 -3.51
N SER A 156 -5.76 21.46 -2.73
CA SER A 156 -5.54 22.80 -3.26
C SER A 156 -4.20 22.95 -3.97
N GLY A 157 -4.15 23.87 -4.94
CA GLY A 157 -2.92 24.19 -5.66
C GLY A 157 -1.77 24.67 -4.76
N LYS A 158 -2.06 25.17 -3.56
CA LYS A 158 -1.06 25.50 -2.54
C LYS A 158 -0.40 24.24 -2.02
N LEU A 159 -1.18 23.26 -1.56
CA LEU A 159 -0.67 21.99 -1.05
C LEU A 159 0.05 21.18 -2.13
N LEU A 160 -0.44 21.19 -3.37
CA LEU A 160 0.25 20.53 -4.50
C LEU A 160 1.67 21.10 -4.71
N LYS A 161 1.86 22.42 -4.58
CA LYS A 161 3.19 23.03 -4.67
C LYS A 161 4.10 22.61 -3.51
N GLU A 162 3.55 22.47 -2.30
CA GLU A 162 4.30 22.01 -1.14
C GLU A 162 4.72 20.54 -1.30
N VAL A 163 3.84 19.66 -1.79
CA VAL A 163 4.17 18.27 -2.12
C VAL A 163 5.24 18.19 -3.22
N ALA A 164 5.11 19.02 -4.27
CA ALA A 164 6.13 19.09 -5.33
C ALA A 164 7.48 19.52 -4.80
N SER A 165 7.52 20.46 -3.86
CA SER A 165 8.76 20.90 -3.21
C SER A 165 9.39 19.79 -2.36
N LEU A 166 8.58 19.04 -1.62
CA LEU A 166 9.05 17.85 -0.88
C LEU A 166 9.61 16.79 -1.83
N ALA A 167 8.90 16.51 -2.94
CA ALA A 167 9.34 15.55 -3.94
C ALA A 167 10.69 15.92 -4.56
N GLN A 168 10.91 17.21 -4.84
CA GLN A 168 12.19 17.70 -5.32
C GLN A 168 13.30 17.55 -4.28
N ASN A 169 13.03 17.90 -3.02
CA ASN A 169 14.00 17.81 -1.93
C ASN A 169 14.44 16.37 -1.65
N TYR A 170 13.51 15.43 -1.69
CA TYR A 170 13.78 14.02 -1.46
C TYR A 170 14.18 13.25 -2.72
N HIS A 171 14.13 13.87 -3.90
CA HIS A 171 14.28 13.18 -5.19
C HIS A 171 13.33 11.98 -5.30
N ALA A 172 12.11 12.12 -4.80
CA ALA A 172 11.12 11.07 -4.65
C ALA A 172 9.93 11.23 -5.61
N PRO A 173 9.34 10.13 -6.08
CA PRO A 173 8.09 10.20 -6.83
C PRO A 173 6.92 10.61 -5.93
N VAL A 174 5.83 11.05 -6.55
CA VAL A 174 4.56 11.36 -5.91
C VAL A 174 3.50 10.37 -6.39
N TYR A 175 2.69 9.88 -5.46
CA TYR A 175 1.61 8.94 -5.72
C TYR A 175 0.26 9.61 -5.49
N THR A 176 -0.73 9.36 -6.37
CA THR A 176 -2.06 9.98 -6.29
C THR A 176 -3.09 9.20 -7.08
N HIS A 177 -4.38 9.40 -6.80
CA HIS A 177 -5.44 9.05 -7.74
C HIS A 177 -5.46 10.08 -8.87
N ASN A 178 -5.68 9.64 -10.08
CA ASN A 178 -5.66 10.48 -11.27
C ASN A 178 -6.80 10.11 -12.22
N SER A 179 -7.49 11.11 -12.74
CA SER A 179 -8.64 10.94 -13.66
C SER A 179 -9.73 10.03 -13.09
N GLU A 180 -10.00 10.14 -11.79
CA GLU A 180 -10.98 9.34 -11.07
C GLU A 180 -12.41 9.79 -11.34
N THR A 181 -12.61 11.09 -11.59
CA THR A 181 -13.91 11.71 -11.80
C THR A 181 -13.99 12.39 -13.16
N ILE A 182 -15.22 12.55 -13.68
CA ILE A 182 -15.48 13.30 -14.92
C ILE A 182 -15.03 14.78 -14.83
N ARG A 183 -14.80 15.31 -13.63
CA ARG A 183 -14.36 16.69 -13.43
C ARG A 183 -12.85 16.86 -13.60
N GLU A 184 -12.11 15.77 -13.62
CA GLU A 184 -10.65 15.75 -13.79
C GLU A 184 -10.25 15.46 -15.24
N VAL A 185 -11.20 15.11 -16.11
CA VAL A 185 -11.05 14.84 -17.52
C VAL A 185 -11.68 15.96 -18.34
#